data_f4361398853468274165a226a83c0681
#
_entry.id   f4361398853468274165a226a83c0681
#
_cell.length_a   1.000
_cell.length_b   1.000
_cell.length_c   1.000
_cell.angle_alpha   90.00
_cell.angle_beta   90.00
_cell.angle_gamma   90.00
#
_symmetry.space_group_name_H-M   'P 1'
#
loop_
_entity.id
_entity.type
_entity.pdbx_description
1 polymer ?
#
loop_
_entity_poly.entity_id
_entity_poly.type
_entity_poly.pdbx_seq_one_letter_code
_entity_poly.pdbx_strand_id
1 'polypeptide(L)'
;MNREREIRSFTKTPFYRVIGNFKLQEKPFTAEWRAVEGSKYYNSPALYKENGFKKKEDAERLIAELTAEPAGPVTVTGIEKKKENKNAPLLYNLAELQNDCSKYFKISPDETLRIVQELYEKKMTTYPRTDARVLSTAVAKEIHKNIGGLRSYALATPFAKEVLEQGTYKNIAKTRYVNDKQITDHYAIIPTGQGLNALSSVAPTAHRVYDLIVRRFLSIFYPPAAVSYTHLRAHETLA
;
A
#
# COMPACT_ATOMS: atom_id res chain seq x y z
N MET A 1 -16.04 19.04 15.39
CA MET A 1 -17.46 18.76 15.71
C MET A 1 -18.33 18.39 14.50
N ASN A 2 -18.24 19.06 13.35
CA ASN A 2 -19.07 18.72 12.18
C ASN A 2 -18.80 17.33 11.61
N ARG A 3 -17.54 16.96 11.46
CA ARG A 3 -17.16 15.67 10.89
C ARG A 3 -17.61 14.46 11.72
N GLU A 4 -17.65 14.59 13.04
CA GLU A 4 -18.14 13.53 13.92
C GLU A 4 -19.67 13.35 13.80
N ARG A 5 -20.41 14.47 13.61
CA ARG A 5 -21.86 14.41 13.32
C ARG A 5 -22.13 13.75 11.96
N GLU A 6 -21.34 14.11 10.93
CA GLU A 6 -21.43 13.48 9.60
C GLU A 6 -21.15 11.98 9.67
N ILE A 7 -20.15 11.54 10.44
CA ILE A 7 -19.85 10.12 10.65
C ILE A 7 -21.01 9.41 11.36
N ARG A 8 -21.58 10.01 12.40
CA ARG A 8 -22.72 9.43 13.15
C ARG A 8 -24.02 9.41 12.35
N SER A 9 -24.23 10.39 11.47
CA SER A 9 -25.40 10.45 10.58
C SER A 9 -25.19 9.76 9.24
N PHE A 10 -24.02 9.14 9.02
CA PHE A 10 -23.71 8.48 7.76
C PHE A 10 -24.61 7.28 7.51
N THR A 11 -25.46 7.38 6.51
CA THR A 11 -26.27 6.28 6.02
C THR A 11 -25.54 5.58 4.89
N LYS A 12 -25.28 4.28 5.05
CA LYS A 12 -24.67 3.48 3.99
C LYS A 12 -25.57 3.45 2.77
N THR A 13 -25.06 3.88 1.64
CA THR A 13 -25.77 3.81 0.37
C THR A 13 -25.33 2.55 -0.37
N PRO A 14 -26.20 1.54 -0.54
CA PRO A 14 -25.87 0.37 -1.32
C PRO A 14 -25.72 0.73 -2.80
N PHE A 15 -24.82 0.07 -3.50
CA PHE A 15 -24.73 0.09 -4.95
C PHE A 15 -24.40 -1.32 -5.45
N TYR A 16 -24.80 -1.61 -6.68
CA TYR A 16 -24.76 -2.96 -7.24
C TYR A 16 -23.85 -2.98 -8.45
N ARG A 17 -22.85 -3.86 -8.45
CA ARG A 17 -21.92 -4.07 -9.57
C ARG A 17 -22.24 -5.38 -10.26
N VAL A 18 -22.11 -5.39 -11.58
CA VAL A 18 -22.26 -6.60 -12.39
C VAL A 18 -20.87 -7.15 -12.69
N ILE A 19 -20.65 -8.40 -12.33
CA ILE A 19 -19.38 -9.11 -12.50
C ILE A 19 -19.65 -10.34 -13.37
N GLY A 20 -18.96 -10.41 -14.50
CA GLY A 20 -19.02 -11.56 -15.40
C GLY A 20 -17.83 -12.49 -15.19
N ASN A 21 -18.10 -13.79 -15.24
CA ASN A 21 -17.09 -14.84 -15.26
C ASN A 21 -16.99 -15.38 -16.70
N PHE A 22 -15.81 -15.29 -17.28
CA PHE A 22 -15.56 -15.63 -18.66
C PHE A 22 -14.46 -16.69 -18.78
N LYS A 23 -14.39 -17.36 -19.93
CA LYS A 23 -13.30 -18.25 -20.31
C LYS A 23 -12.70 -17.78 -21.62
N LEU A 24 -11.40 -17.69 -21.68
CA LEU A 24 -10.65 -17.46 -22.92
C LEU A 24 -9.60 -18.57 -23.06
N GLN A 25 -9.69 -19.38 -24.10
CA GLN A 25 -8.79 -20.53 -24.31
C GLN A 25 -8.62 -21.38 -23.02
N GLU A 26 -9.75 -21.79 -22.43
CA GLU A 26 -9.84 -22.57 -21.19
C GLU A 26 -9.33 -21.86 -19.91
N LYS A 27 -8.84 -20.64 -20.00
CA LYS A 27 -8.41 -19.86 -18.83
C LYS A 27 -9.57 -19.03 -18.30
N PRO A 28 -10.03 -19.25 -17.05
CA PRO A 28 -11.09 -18.45 -16.48
C PRO A 28 -10.55 -17.05 -16.11
N PHE A 29 -11.36 -16.04 -16.32
CA PHE A 29 -11.11 -14.68 -15.83
C PHE A 29 -12.43 -14.02 -15.44
N THR A 30 -12.32 -13.01 -14.57
CA THR A 30 -13.46 -12.23 -14.09
C THR A 30 -13.31 -10.80 -14.59
N ALA A 31 -14.39 -10.24 -15.11
CA ALA A 31 -14.43 -8.85 -15.52
C ALA A 31 -15.62 -8.13 -14.89
N GLU A 32 -15.43 -6.87 -14.57
CA GLU A 32 -16.46 -5.98 -14.04
C GLU A 32 -17.05 -5.16 -15.18
N TRP A 33 -18.38 -5.17 -15.28
CA TRP A 33 -19.06 -4.34 -16.27
C TRP A 33 -18.92 -2.85 -15.94
N ARG A 34 -18.74 -2.05 -16.98
CA ARG A 34 -18.68 -0.59 -16.90
C ARG A 34 -19.43 0.04 -18.07
N ALA A 35 -20.18 1.08 -17.77
CA ALA A 35 -20.77 1.92 -18.80
C ALA A 35 -19.66 2.71 -19.50
N VAL A 36 -19.45 2.46 -20.78
CA VAL A 36 -18.49 3.17 -21.64
C VAL A 36 -19.22 4.13 -22.57
N GLU A 37 -18.50 5.12 -23.09
CA GLU A 37 -19.03 6.08 -24.05
C GLU A 37 -19.68 5.35 -25.26
N GLY A 38 -20.90 5.76 -25.61
CA GLY A 38 -21.70 5.10 -26.65
C GLY A 38 -22.54 3.91 -26.17
N SER A 39 -22.38 3.44 -24.92
CA SER A 39 -23.24 2.37 -24.38
C SER A 39 -24.57 2.90 -23.83
N LYS A 40 -25.60 2.04 -23.80
CA LYS A 40 -26.96 2.33 -23.33
C LYS A 40 -26.99 3.01 -21.93
N TYR A 41 -26.06 2.66 -21.06
CA TYR A 41 -26.01 3.14 -19.68
C TYR A 41 -24.99 4.25 -19.46
N TYR A 42 -24.34 4.77 -20.51
CA TYR A 42 -23.38 5.86 -20.37
C TYR A 42 -24.06 7.11 -19.84
N ASN A 43 -23.52 7.71 -18.77
CA ASN A 43 -24.11 8.85 -18.05
C ASN A 43 -25.56 8.64 -17.56
N SER A 44 -26.01 7.40 -17.42
CA SER A 44 -27.34 7.09 -16.95
C SER A 44 -27.56 7.54 -15.49
N PRO A 45 -28.71 8.17 -15.15
CA PRO A 45 -29.05 8.51 -13.78
C PRO A 45 -29.24 7.26 -12.87
N ALA A 46 -29.39 6.08 -13.44
CA ALA A 46 -29.45 4.80 -12.69
C ALA A 46 -28.12 4.39 -12.09
N LEU A 47 -27.00 5.00 -12.53
CA LEU A 47 -25.66 4.72 -12.02
C LEU A 47 -25.20 5.77 -10.99
N TYR A 48 -24.40 5.36 -10.02
CA TYR A 48 -23.60 6.26 -9.18
C TYR A 48 -22.32 6.68 -9.88
N LYS A 49 -21.67 5.70 -10.51
CA LYS A 49 -20.47 5.81 -11.31
C LYS A 49 -20.60 4.82 -12.46
N GLU A 50 -19.63 4.80 -13.34
CA GLU A 50 -19.59 3.95 -14.53
C GLU A 50 -19.88 2.44 -14.27
N ASN A 51 -19.72 1.96 -13.04
CA ASN A 51 -19.80 0.53 -12.69
C ASN A 51 -20.79 0.20 -11.58
N GLY A 52 -21.55 1.14 -11.09
CA GLY A 52 -22.39 0.93 -9.90
C GLY A 52 -23.84 1.37 -10.07
N PHE A 53 -24.78 0.43 -10.15
CA PHE A 53 -26.21 0.72 -10.16
C PHE A 53 -26.72 1.16 -8.78
N LYS A 54 -27.63 2.11 -8.76
CA LYS A 54 -28.30 2.59 -7.54
C LYS A 54 -29.33 1.58 -7.01
N LYS A 55 -29.94 0.82 -7.91
CA LYS A 55 -30.97 -0.19 -7.58
C LYS A 55 -30.55 -1.56 -8.07
N LYS A 56 -30.92 -2.58 -7.32
CA LYS A 56 -30.64 -3.98 -7.64
C LYS A 56 -31.35 -4.41 -8.92
N GLU A 57 -32.58 -3.98 -9.11
CA GLU A 57 -33.42 -4.31 -10.23
C GLU A 57 -32.80 -3.85 -11.58
N ASP A 58 -32.10 -2.70 -11.58
CA ASP A 58 -31.41 -2.20 -12.77
C ASP A 58 -30.19 -3.06 -13.12
N ALA A 59 -29.45 -3.53 -12.09
CA ALA A 59 -28.36 -4.47 -12.29
C ALA A 59 -28.85 -5.84 -12.78
N GLU A 60 -29.95 -6.34 -12.21
CA GLU A 60 -30.59 -7.60 -12.62
C GLU A 60 -31.13 -7.53 -14.06
N ARG A 61 -31.69 -6.38 -14.46
CA ARG A 61 -32.10 -6.14 -15.85
C ARG A 61 -30.94 -6.22 -16.82
N LEU A 62 -29.81 -5.59 -16.48
CA LEU A 62 -28.60 -5.72 -17.28
C LEU A 62 -28.16 -7.17 -17.38
N ILE A 63 -28.12 -7.91 -16.26
CA ILE A 63 -27.75 -9.33 -16.30
C ILE A 63 -28.68 -10.12 -17.23
N ALA A 64 -30.00 -9.88 -17.15
CA ALA A 64 -30.97 -10.54 -18.03
C ALA A 64 -30.74 -10.18 -19.51
N GLU A 65 -30.42 -8.92 -19.83
CA GLU A 65 -30.06 -8.51 -21.17
C GLU A 65 -28.80 -9.22 -21.69
N LEU A 66 -27.77 -9.34 -20.83
CA LEU A 66 -26.48 -9.97 -21.18
C LEU A 66 -26.53 -11.50 -21.29
N THR A 67 -27.48 -12.12 -20.62
CA THR A 67 -27.67 -13.57 -20.58
C THR A 67 -28.84 -14.05 -21.41
N ALA A 68 -29.57 -13.16 -22.13
CA ALA A 68 -30.66 -13.52 -23.02
C ALA A 68 -30.14 -14.40 -24.18
N GLU A 69 -30.85 -15.48 -24.45
CA GLU A 69 -30.50 -16.36 -25.58
C GLU A 69 -31.04 -15.83 -26.90
N PRO A 70 -30.28 -15.90 -28.04
CA PRO A 70 -28.88 -16.37 -28.04
C PRO A 70 -27.94 -15.36 -27.41
N ALA A 71 -27.17 -15.80 -26.43
CA ALA A 71 -26.16 -14.95 -25.81
C ALA A 71 -25.17 -14.46 -26.87
N GLY A 72 -25.10 -13.16 -27.05
CA GLY A 72 -24.18 -12.56 -28.02
C GLY A 72 -22.72 -12.89 -27.67
N PRO A 73 -21.84 -13.08 -28.67
CA PRO A 73 -20.44 -13.33 -28.42
C PRO A 73 -19.81 -12.08 -27.75
N VAL A 74 -19.12 -12.30 -26.66
CA VAL A 74 -18.29 -11.26 -26.03
C VAL A 74 -16.95 -11.19 -26.75
N THR A 75 -16.69 -10.10 -27.44
CA THR A 75 -15.44 -9.93 -28.19
C THR A 75 -14.43 -9.14 -27.38
N VAL A 76 -13.23 -9.70 -27.22
CA VAL A 76 -12.11 -8.96 -26.62
C VAL A 76 -11.61 -7.92 -27.63
N THR A 77 -11.85 -6.65 -27.35
CA THR A 77 -11.51 -5.52 -28.24
C THR A 77 -10.11 -4.98 -27.99
N GLY A 78 -9.52 -5.29 -26.85
CA GLY A 78 -8.17 -4.81 -26.52
C GLY A 78 -7.54 -5.54 -25.35
N ILE A 79 -6.23 -5.73 -25.46
CA ILE A 79 -5.38 -6.22 -24.37
C ILE A 79 -4.28 -5.17 -24.17
N GLU A 80 -4.35 -4.45 -23.07
CA GLU A 80 -3.33 -3.48 -22.70
C GLU A 80 -2.42 -4.07 -21.61
N LYS A 81 -1.15 -4.21 -21.92
CA LYS A 81 -0.12 -4.64 -20.96
C LYS A 81 0.67 -3.41 -20.51
N LYS A 82 0.56 -3.04 -19.26
CA LYS A 82 1.30 -1.94 -18.66
C LYS A 82 2.29 -2.48 -17.63
N LYS A 83 3.56 -2.10 -17.78
CA LYS A 83 4.57 -2.32 -16.76
C LYS A 83 4.79 -1.02 -15.99
N GLU A 84 4.73 -1.08 -14.69
CA GLU A 84 4.96 0.04 -13.80
C GLU A 84 6.03 -0.32 -12.77
N ASN A 85 7.02 0.55 -12.62
CA ASN A 85 8.02 0.41 -11.57
C ASN A 85 7.55 1.15 -10.31
N LYS A 86 7.27 0.41 -9.24
CA LYS A 86 6.87 0.99 -7.95
C LYS A 86 8.05 1.02 -7.00
N ASN A 87 8.50 2.22 -6.68
CA ASN A 87 9.50 2.43 -5.64
C ASN A 87 8.94 2.04 -4.26
N ALA A 88 9.81 1.61 -3.36
CA ALA A 88 9.44 1.46 -1.96
C ALA A 88 8.86 2.77 -1.41
N PRO A 89 7.87 2.72 -0.51
CA PRO A 89 7.33 3.92 0.13
C PRO A 89 8.43 4.70 0.86
N LEU A 90 8.21 6.00 1.09
CA LEU A 90 9.08 6.78 1.95
C LEU A 90 9.11 6.19 3.37
N LEU A 91 10.13 6.51 4.13
CA LEU A 91 10.29 6.07 5.51
C LEU A 91 9.14 6.55 6.40
N TYR A 92 9.05 6.04 7.60
CA TYR A 92 8.02 6.42 8.55
C TYR A 92 8.33 7.77 9.22
N ASN A 93 7.34 8.63 9.23
CA ASN A 93 7.13 9.62 10.29
C ASN A 93 6.10 9.04 11.29
N LEU A 94 5.79 9.80 12.36
CA LEU A 94 4.84 9.32 13.36
C LEU A 94 3.46 9.05 12.79
N ALA A 95 2.91 9.95 11.98
CA ALA A 95 1.56 9.82 11.44
C ALA A 95 1.39 8.59 10.52
N GLU A 96 2.35 8.33 9.63
CA GLU A 96 2.33 7.16 8.76
C GLU A 96 2.50 5.85 9.55
N LEU A 97 3.36 5.87 10.59
CA LEU A 97 3.51 4.71 11.45
C LEU A 97 2.21 4.40 12.21
N GLN A 98 1.55 5.42 12.76
CA GLN A 98 0.26 5.28 13.43
C GLN A 98 -0.82 4.74 12.49
N ASN A 99 -0.86 5.23 11.25
CA ASN A 99 -1.81 4.76 10.23
C ASN A 99 -1.60 3.27 9.91
N ASP A 100 -0.37 2.86 9.64
CA ASP A 100 -0.07 1.46 9.35
C ASP A 100 -0.29 0.55 10.57
N CYS A 101 0.07 0.99 11.77
CA CYS A 101 -0.20 0.26 13.01
C CYS A 101 -1.71 0.07 13.27
N SER A 102 -2.51 1.10 13.04
CA SER A 102 -3.97 1.00 13.11
C SER A 102 -4.51 0.01 12.07
N LYS A 103 -4.01 0.08 10.85
CA LYS A 103 -4.43 -0.79 9.75
C LYS A 103 -4.09 -2.26 10.00
N TYR A 104 -2.85 -2.57 10.37
CA TYR A 104 -2.35 -3.93 10.45
C TYR A 104 -2.53 -4.58 11.83
N PHE A 105 -2.44 -3.79 12.91
CA PHE A 105 -2.43 -4.30 14.28
C PHE A 105 -3.66 -3.90 15.09
N LYS A 106 -4.50 -3.00 14.56
CA LYS A 106 -5.71 -2.49 15.22
C LYS A 106 -5.44 -1.78 16.56
N ILE A 107 -4.26 -1.17 16.69
CA ILE A 107 -3.90 -0.37 17.85
C ILE A 107 -4.14 1.12 17.60
N SER A 108 -4.36 1.87 18.68
CA SER A 108 -4.62 3.31 18.59
C SER A 108 -3.37 4.12 18.25
N PRO A 109 -3.52 5.37 17.76
CA PRO A 109 -2.39 6.29 17.59
C PRO A 109 -1.60 6.53 18.88
N ASP A 110 -2.28 6.68 20.01
CA ASP A 110 -1.63 6.90 21.31
C ASP A 110 -0.83 5.67 21.76
N GLU A 111 -1.38 4.48 21.57
CA GLU A 111 -0.66 3.24 21.86
C GLU A 111 0.56 3.07 20.97
N THR A 112 0.43 3.40 19.68
CA THR A 112 1.57 3.39 18.74
C THR A 112 2.67 4.34 19.19
N LEU A 113 2.31 5.57 19.60
CA LEU A 113 3.28 6.54 20.12
C LEU A 113 3.97 6.02 21.37
N ARG A 114 3.24 5.46 22.33
CA ARG A 114 3.81 4.87 23.54
C ARG A 114 4.82 3.76 23.22
N ILE A 115 4.45 2.86 22.28
CA ILE A 115 5.33 1.77 21.86
C ILE A 115 6.59 2.28 21.19
N VAL A 116 6.49 3.19 20.24
CA VAL A 116 7.68 3.67 19.52
C VAL A 116 8.55 4.57 20.41
N GLN A 117 7.97 5.24 21.40
CA GLN A 117 8.72 5.95 22.45
C GLN A 117 9.54 4.97 23.30
N GLU A 118 8.94 3.84 23.72
CA GLU A 118 9.65 2.78 24.43
C GLU A 118 10.81 2.21 23.58
N LEU A 119 10.59 1.95 22.30
CA LEU A 119 11.63 1.49 21.39
C LEU A 119 12.77 2.50 21.24
N TYR A 120 12.46 3.79 21.21
CA TYR A 120 13.46 4.87 21.20
C TYR A 120 14.28 4.90 22.49
N GLU A 121 13.65 4.84 23.64
CA GLU A 121 14.32 4.84 24.96
C GLU A 121 15.24 3.63 25.12
N LYS A 122 14.88 2.49 24.53
CA LYS A 122 15.72 1.29 24.42
C LYS A 122 16.78 1.38 23.30
N LYS A 123 16.93 2.54 22.65
CA LYS A 123 17.89 2.80 21.57
C LYS A 123 17.69 1.94 20.32
N MET A 124 16.52 1.38 20.13
CA MET A 124 16.21 0.52 18.98
C MET A 124 15.79 1.31 17.74
N THR A 125 15.16 2.46 17.93
CA THR A 125 14.72 3.35 16.85
C THR A 125 15.22 4.77 17.07
N THR A 126 15.15 5.61 16.04
CA THR A 126 15.36 7.05 16.11
C THR A 126 14.17 7.75 16.76
N TYR A 127 14.28 9.04 17.02
CA TYR A 127 13.26 9.83 17.71
C TYR A 127 11.91 9.77 17.00
N PRO A 128 10.81 9.40 17.70
CA PRO A 128 9.55 9.09 17.05
C PRO A 128 8.69 10.29 16.68
N ARG A 129 8.85 11.44 17.36
CA ARG A 129 8.03 12.63 17.10
C ARG A 129 8.65 13.46 15.97
N THR A 130 8.55 12.96 14.77
CA THR A 130 9.05 13.60 13.55
C THR A 130 7.99 13.60 12.46
N ASP A 131 7.97 14.67 11.67
CA ASP A 131 7.16 14.77 10.46
C ASP A 131 7.94 14.35 9.20
N ALA A 132 9.27 14.24 9.31
CA ALA A 132 10.13 13.88 8.20
C ALA A 132 9.98 12.40 7.83
N ARG A 133 9.96 12.14 6.52
CA ARG A 133 9.89 10.79 5.92
C ARG A 133 11.15 10.43 5.13
N VAL A 134 12.22 11.20 5.34
CA VAL A 134 13.49 11.09 4.62
C VAL A 134 14.64 11.10 5.59
N LEU A 135 15.82 10.73 5.11
CA LEU A 135 17.09 10.78 5.83
C LEU A 135 17.82 12.09 5.50
N SER A 136 18.71 12.52 6.39
CA SER A 136 19.67 13.56 6.07
C SER A 136 20.87 12.98 5.33
N THR A 137 21.58 13.83 4.61
CA THR A 137 22.84 13.48 3.95
C THR A 137 23.87 12.95 4.95
N ALA A 138 23.91 13.50 6.16
CA ALA A 138 24.81 13.05 7.23
C ALA A 138 24.47 11.61 7.65
N VAL A 139 23.20 11.30 7.88
CA VAL A 139 22.75 9.93 8.23
C VAL A 139 23.01 8.96 7.09
N ALA A 140 22.75 9.37 5.86
CA ALA A 140 22.97 8.52 4.67
C ALA A 140 24.43 8.06 4.54
N LYS A 141 25.41 8.88 4.92
CA LYS A 141 26.84 8.51 4.90
C LYS A 141 27.16 7.38 5.87
N GLU A 142 26.48 7.34 7.02
CA GLU A 142 26.72 6.38 8.10
C GLU A 142 25.71 5.23 8.14
N ILE A 143 24.80 5.18 7.17
CA ILE A 143 23.66 4.25 7.17
C ILE A 143 24.06 2.76 7.22
N HIS A 144 25.28 2.46 6.74
CA HIS A 144 25.85 1.11 6.79
C HIS A 144 25.97 0.57 8.22
N LYS A 145 26.13 1.46 9.22
CA LYS A 145 26.22 1.09 10.65
C LYS A 145 24.85 0.59 11.15
N ASN A 146 23.77 1.27 10.76
CA ASN A 146 22.40 0.85 11.09
C ASN A 146 22.08 -0.51 10.47
N ILE A 147 22.39 -0.69 9.17
CA ILE A 147 22.19 -1.95 8.47
C ILE A 147 23.05 -3.06 9.09
N GLY A 148 24.33 -2.74 9.40
CA GLY A 148 25.26 -3.66 10.02
C GLY A 148 24.78 -4.22 11.36
N GLY A 149 24.20 -3.36 12.20
CA GLY A 149 23.60 -3.76 13.47
C GLY A 149 22.42 -4.71 13.32
N LEU A 150 21.62 -4.54 12.27
CA LEU A 150 20.47 -5.40 11.99
C LEU A 150 20.82 -6.85 11.60
N ARG A 151 22.09 -7.16 11.33
CA ARG A 151 22.55 -8.55 11.09
C ARG A 151 22.33 -9.48 12.28
N SER A 152 22.20 -8.92 13.47
CA SER A 152 21.91 -9.69 14.70
C SER A 152 20.40 -9.87 14.95
N TYR A 153 19.55 -9.30 14.09
CA TYR A 153 18.10 -9.41 14.17
C TYR A 153 17.60 -10.44 13.18
N ALA A 154 17.13 -11.60 13.66
CA ALA A 154 16.85 -12.79 12.84
C ALA A 154 16.00 -12.48 11.58
N LEU A 155 14.93 -11.70 11.70
CA LEU A 155 14.07 -11.31 10.59
C LEU A 155 14.81 -10.44 9.53
N ALA A 156 15.74 -9.61 9.95
CA ALA A 156 16.47 -8.68 9.09
C ALA A 156 17.79 -9.26 8.54
N THR A 157 18.33 -10.28 9.21
CA THR A 157 19.66 -10.86 8.91
C THR A 157 19.92 -11.12 7.42
N PRO A 158 19.07 -11.86 6.69
CA PRO A 158 19.32 -12.14 5.27
C PRO A 158 19.34 -10.87 4.42
N PHE A 159 18.39 -9.98 4.65
CA PHE A 159 18.25 -8.72 3.90
C PHE A 159 19.38 -7.73 4.21
N ALA A 160 19.76 -7.60 5.48
CA ALA A 160 20.84 -6.72 5.89
C ALA A 160 22.20 -7.19 5.32
N LYS A 161 22.44 -8.50 5.30
CA LYS A 161 23.63 -9.08 4.64
C LYS A 161 23.66 -8.78 3.15
N GLU A 162 22.57 -9.06 2.46
CA GLU A 162 22.44 -8.83 1.02
C GLU A 162 22.69 -7.36 0.67
N VAL A 163 22.06 -6.41 1.36
CA VAL A 163 22.24 -4.96 1.13
C VAL A 163 23.68 -4.53 1.33
N LEU A 164 24.37 -5.06 2.34
CA LEU A 164 25.78 -4.75 2.60
C LEU A 164 26.71 -5.36 1.55
N GLU A 165 26.50 -6.61 1.17
CA GLU A 165 27.31 -7.33 0.17
C GLU A 165 27.15 -6.72 -1.22
N GLN A 166 25.93 -6.41 -1.65
CA GLN A 166 25.66 -5.74 -2.92
C GLN A 166 26.03 -4.26 -2.92
N GLY A 167 26.20 -3.66 -1.75
CA GLY A 167 26.57 -2.24 -1.61
C GLY A 167 25.49 -1.26 -2.07
N THR A 168 24.22 -1.68 -2.15
CA THR A 168 23.11 -0.84 -2.66
C THR A 168 22.91 0.42 -1.83
N TYR A 169 23.25 0.38 -0.54
CA TYR A 169 23.19 1.54 0.36
C TYR A 169 24.12 2.70 -0.04
N LYS A 170 25.19 2.45 -0.80
CA LYS A 170 26.19 3.48 -1.17
C LYS A 170 25.60 4.61 -2.01
N ASN A 171 24.54 4.33 -2.76
CA ASN A 171 23.87 5.30 -3.62
C ASN A 171 22.65 5.95 -3.00
N ILE A 172 22.32 5.64 -1.74
CA ILE A 172 21.08 6.11 -1.11
C ILE A 172 20.97 7.63 -1.07
N ALA A 173 22.09 8.34 -0.91
CA ALA A 173 22.14 9.81 -0.89
C ALA A 173 21.63 10.48 -2.19
N LYS A 174 21.63 9.75 -3.30
CA LYS A 174 21.15 10.23 -4.61
C LYS A 174 19.70 9.89 -4.90
N THR A 175 19.01 9.30 -3.94
CA THR A 175 17.62 8.83 -4.09
C THR A 175 16.62 9.77 -3.42
N ARG A 176 15.33 9.55 -3.69
CA ARG A 176 14.22 10.26 -3.05
C ARG A 176 14.13 10.08 -1.52
N TYR A 177 14.92 9.18 -0.95
CA TYR A 177 14.90 8.86 0.48
C TYR A 177 15.84 9.74 1.30
N VAL A 178 16.61 10.62 0.65
CA VAL A 178 17.51 11.57 1.31
C VAL A 178 17.20 12.99 0.82
N ASN A 179 16.85 13.87 1.76
CA ASN A 179 16.51 15.27 1.42
C ASN A 179 16.61 16.16 2.67
N ASP A 180 17.72 16.86 2.83
CA ASP A 180 17.94 17.75 3.97
C ASP A 180 16.92 18.89 4.07
N LYS A 181 16.33 19.33 2.94
CA LYS A 181 15.33 20.41 2.91
C LYS A 181 13.98 20.01 3.51
N GLN A 182 13.71 18.71 3.65
CA GLN A 182 12.47 18.17 4.22
C GLN A 182 12.64 17.78 5.70
N ILE A 183 13.76 18.14 6.30
CA ILE A 183 14.06 17.86 7.71
C ILE A 183 14.11 19.19 8.46
N THR A 184 13.31 19.31 9.51
CA THR A 184 13.36 20.43 10.44
C THR A 184 14.32 20.11 11.59
N ASP A 185 13.90 19.26 12.52
CA ASP A 185 14.67 18.90 13.70
C ASP A 185 15.17 17.45 13.67
N HIS A 186 14.32 16.55 13.18
CA HIS A 186 14.58 15.11 13.17
C HIS A 186 14.25 14.50 11.81
N TYR A 187 15.07 13.54 11.40
CA TYR A 187 14.80 12.71 10.22
C TYR A 187 13.82 11.57 10.54
N ALA A 188 13.47 10.77 9.55
CA ALA A 188 12.49 9.69 9.65
C ALA A 188 12.79 8.68 10.77
N ILE A 189 11.75 7.96 11.19
CA ILE A 189 11.85 6.85 12.15
C ILE A 189 12.49 5.66 11.44
N ILE A 190 13.69 5.28 11.89
CA ILE A 190 14.44 4.13 11.38
C ILE A 190 15.01 3.29 12.52
N PRO A 191 15.36 2.03 12.29
CA PRO A 191 16.09 1.24 13.27
C PRO A 191 17.53 1.78 13.39
N THR A 192 18.05 1.84 14.61
CA THR A 192 19.43 2.25 14.87
C THR A 192 20.45 1.13 14.63
N GLY A 193 19.99 -0.11 14.61
CA GLY A 193 20.86 -1.31 14.65
C GLY A 193 21.43 -1.61 16.03
N GLN A 194 20.98 -0.88 17.06
CA GLN A 194 21.39 -1.05 18.45
C GLN A 194 20.22 -1.50 19.34
N GLY A 195 20.47 -1.78 20.59
CA GLY A 195 19.44 -2.10 21.59
C GLY A 195 18.71 -3.45 21.36
N LEU A 196 19.17 -4.30 20.45
CA LEU A 196 18.47 -5.53 20.06
C LEU A 196 18.37 -6.56 21.21
N ASN A 197 19.26 -6.50 22.19
CA ASN A 197 19.17 -7.31 23.41
C ASN A 197 17.95 -6.96 24.26
N ALA A 198 17.37 -5.77 24.09
CA ALA A 198 16.13 -5.37 24.77
C ALA A 198 14.86 -5.95 24.12
N LEU A 199 14.95 -6.60 22.95
CA LEU A 199 13.80 -7.20 22.26
C LEU A 199 13.05 -8.21 23.11
N SER A 200 13.74 -9.01 23.92
CA SER A 200 13.12 -9.99 24.82
C SER A 200 12.30 -9.34 25.95
N SER A 201 12.53 -8.06 26.22
CA SER A 201 11.86 -7.31 27.30
C SER A 201 10.70 -6.42 26.82
N VAL A 202 10.45 -6.34 25.50
CA VAL A 202 9.31 -5.59 24.96
C VAL A 202 8.10 -6.48 24.70
N ALA A 203 6.91 -5.87 24.77
CA ALA A 203 5.67 -6.58 24.51
C ALA A 203 5.62 -7.13 23.05
N PRO A 204 4.90 -8.24 22.79
CA PRO A 204 4.77 -8.78 21.43
C PRO A 204 4.28 -7.77 20.38
N THR A 205 3.40 -6.85 20.78
CA THR A 205 2.93 -5.77 19.90
C THR A 205 4.06 -4.80 19.55
N ALA A 206 4.90 -4.44 20.51
CA ALA A 206 6.07 -3.58 20.28
C ALA A 206 7.08 -4.24 19.34
N HIS A 207 7.26 -5.55 19.46
CA HIS A 207 8.06 -6.34 18.53
C HIS A 207 7.53 -6.24 17.09
N ARG A 208 6.20 -6.39 16.89
CA ARG A 208 5.57 -6.26 15.57
C ARG A 208 5.70 -4.84 14.98
N VAL A 209 5.63 -3.81 15.82
CA VAL A 209 5.87 -2.42 15.39
C VAL A 209 7.33 -2.22 14.98
N TYR A 210 8.28 -2.79 15.71
CA TYR A 210 9.68 -2.76 15.33
C TYR A 210 9.93 -3.47 14.00
N ASP A 211 9.36 -4.66 13.80
CA ASP A 211 9.40 -5.39 12.53
C ASP A 211 8.92 -4.52 11.36
N LEU A 212 7.82 -3.81 11.55
CA LEU A 212 7.26 -2.93 10.54
C LEU A 212 8.23 -1.80 10.14
N ILE A 213 8.87 -1.19 11.14
CA ILE A 213 9.88 -0.14 10.93
C ILE A 213 11.10 -0.71 10.19
N VAL A 214 11.61 -1.87 10.61
CA VAL A 214 12.77 -2.53 9.99
C VAL A 214 12.48 -2.89 8.53
N ARG A 215 11.32 -3.46 8.24
CA ARG A 215 10.92 -3.80 6.87
C ARG A 215 10.85 -2.56 5.97
N ARG A 216 10.23 -1.49 6.45
CA ARG A 216 10.15 -0.22 5.72
C ARG A 216 11.54 0.36 5.46
N PHE A 217 12.42 0.32 6.45
CA PHE A 217 13.80 0.79 6.34
C PHE A 217 14.60 -0.02 5.32
N LEU A 218 14.58 -1.33 5.41
CA LEU A 218 15.35 -2.17 4.48
C LEU A 218 14.82 -2.08 3.05
N SER A 219 13.52 -1.86 2.86
CA SER A 219 12.91 -1.81 1.52
C SER A 219 13.46 -0.69 0.63
N ILE A 220 13.99 0.41 1.19
CA ILE A 220 14.52 1.53 0.39
C ILE A 220 15.84 1.21 -0.32
N PHE A 221 16.52 0.14 0.06
CA PHE A 221 17.80 -0.29 -0.53
C PHE A 221 17.61 -1.28 -1.68
N TYR A 222 16.38 -1.70 -1.94
CA TYR A 222 16.02 -2.60 -3.03
C TYR A 222 15.56 -1.83 -4.28
N PRO A 223 15.73 -2.42 -5.47
CA PRO A 223 15.22 -1.82 -6.69
C PRO A 223 13.68 -1.72 -6.67
N PRO A 224 13.10 -0.82 -7.48
CA PRO A 224 11.66 -0.73 -7.62
C PRO A 224 11.04 -2.07 -8.04
N ALA A 225 9.90 -2.40 -7.47
CA ALA A 225 9.15 -3.59 -7.88
C ALA A 225 8.54 -3.36 -9.26
N ALA A 226 8.85 -4.24 -10.22
CA ALA A 226 8.21 -4.24 -11.53
C ALA A 226 6.83 -4.90 -11.41
N VAL A 227 5.78 -4.12 -11.56
CA VAL A 227 4.39 -4.59 -11.54
C VAL A 227 3.85 -4.60 -12.96
N SER A 228 3.41 -5.75 -13.42
CA SER A 228 2.75 -5.89 -14.73
C SER A 228 1.25 -5.94 -14.52
N TYR A 229 0.53 -5.06 -15.21
CA TYR A 229 -0.92 -5.06 -15.29
C TYR A 229 -1.33 -5.51 -16.70
N THR A 230 -2.32 -6.38 -16.75
CA THR A 230 -2.98 -6.72 -18.00
C THR A 230 -4.44 -6.28 -17.88
N HIS A 231 -4.85 -5.32 -18.69
CA HIS A 231 -6.23 -4.89 -18.80
C HIS A 231 -6.84 -5.53 -20.05
N LEU A 232 -7.89 -6.30 -19.84
CA LEU A 232 -8.73 -6.83 -20.90
C LEU A 232 -9.93 -5.91 -21.07
N ARG A 233 -10.17 -5.45 -22.29
CA ARG A 233 -11.42 -4.78 -22.66
C ARG A 233 -12.21 -5.71 -23.55
N ALA A 234 -13.43 -5.99 -23.17
CA ALA A 234 -14.36 -6.75 -23.97
C ALA A 234 -15.61 -5.88 -24.21
N HIS A 235 -16.10 -5.87 -25.42
CA HIS A 235 -17.39 -5.28 -25.76
C HIS A 235 -18.38 -6.39 -26.09
N GLU A 236 -19.58 -6.21 -25.61
CA GLU A 236 -20.72 -6.96 -26.04
C GLU A 236 -21.23 -6.32 -27.33
N THR A 237 -21.39 -7.14 -28.34
CA THR A 237 -22.18 -6.77 -29.50
C THR A 237 -23.64 -7.10 -29.18
N LEU A 238 -24.31 -6.20 -28.47
CA LEU A 238 -25.78 -6.16 -28.50
C LEU A 238 -26.16 -5.67 -29.91
N ALA A 239 -26.67 -6.55 -30.73
CA ALA A 239 -27.26 -6.22 -31.99
C ALA A 239 -28.54 -5.39 -31.82
#